data_84943d015fa49b49f872284a661b36bf
#
_entry.id   84943d015fa49b49f872284a661b36bf
#
_cell.length_a   1.000
_cell.length_b   1.000
_cell.length_c   1.000
_cell.angle_alpha   90.00
_cell.angle_beta   90.00
_cell.angle_gamma   90.00
#
_symmetry.space_group_name_H-M   'P 1'
#
loop_
_entity.id
_entity.type
_entity.pdbx_description
1 polymer ?
#
loop_
_entity_poly.entity_id
_entity_poly.type
_entity_poly.pdbx_seq_one_letter_code
_entity_poly.pdbx_strand_id
1 'polypeptide(L)'
;GDPEFSCPPLEDEWQALSLNYTSGTTGKPKGVVYHHRGAYLMSMGTVAGWELPNHPRYLYSVPMFHCNGWGHVWTMTLLAATVVCMRAFSPKLLFDLLEKHNITHFGGAPVVLNMLANAPPEEQKRFDRSIKVMTAGAPPPAKVLGSMTEFGFDVLHVYGLTETYGHILLSACLLYTSPSPRDGLLSRMPSSA
;
A
#
# COMPACT_ATOMS: atom_id res chain seq x y z
N GLY A 1 9.46 -14.32 22.10
CA GLY A 1 8.81 -15.53 21.66
C GLY A 1 9.50 -16.75 22.21
N ASP A 2 8.86 -17.90 22.14
CA ASP A 2 9.45 -19.16 22.56
C ASP A 2 10.48 -19.61 21.51
N PRO A 3 11.78 -19.75 21.84
CA PRO A 3 12.80 -20.17 20.90
C PRO A 3 12.64 -21.63 20.45
N GLU A 4 11.91 -22.45 21.22
CA GLU A 4 11.62 -23.84 20.93
C GLU A 4 10.32 -24.05 20.14
N PHE A 5 9.65 -22.94 19.76
CA PHE A 5 8.41 -23.02 18.98
C PHE A 5 8.66 -23.65 17.61
N SER A 6 8.01 -24.80 17.38
CA SER A 6 7.98 -25.45 16.07
C SER A 6 6.70 -25.07 15.33
N CYS A 7 6.86 -24.47 14.18
CA CYS A 7 5.71 -24.15 13.32
C CYS A 7 5.10 -25.46 12.79
N PRO A 8 3.79 -25.72 12.99
CA PRO A 8 3.17 -26.90 12.42
C PRO A 8 3.31 -26.88 10.88
N PRO A 9 3.55 -28.04 10.25
CA PRO A 9 3.61 -28.11 8.79
C PRO A 9 2.24 -27.72 8.19
N LEU A 10 2.27 -27.04 7.08
CA LEU A 10 1.09 -26.77 6.30
C LEU A 10 0.73 -28.01 5.47
N GLU A 11 -0.41 -28.62 5.72
CA GLU A 11 -0.86 -29.83 5.07
C GLU A 11 -1.37 -29.57 3.63
N ASP A 12 -2.05 -28.43 3.46
CA ASP A 12 -2.61 -28.00 2.17
C ASP A 12 -2.46 -26.47 2.01
N GLU A 13 -1.79 -26.05 0.96
CA GLU A 13 -1.59 -24.63 0.65
C GLU A 13 -2.89 -23.88 0.29
N TRP A 14 -3.98 -24.60 -0.01
CA TRP A 14 -5.30 -24.04 -0.25
C TRP A 14 -6.11 -23.85 1.02
N GLN A 15 -5.59 -24.28 2.14
CA GLN A 15 -6.22 -24.07 3.45
C GLN A 15 -6.46 -22.58 3.69
N ALA A 16 -7.63 -22.26 4.26
CA ALA A 16 -8.01 -20.88 4.59
C ALA A 16 -7.05 -20.26 5.58
N LEU A 17 -6.57 -19.05 5.27
CA LEU A 17 -5.67 -18.26 6.11
C LEU A 17 -6.40 -17.11 6.80
N SER A 18 -7.26 -16.40 6.08
CA SER A 18 -8.00 -15.25 6.61
C SER A 18 -9.29 -14.98 5.84
N LEU A 19 -10.20 -14.24 6.48
CA LEU A 19 -11.47 -13.83 5.93
C LEU A 19 -11.56 -12.31 5.93
N ASN A 20 -11.79 -11.72 4.77
CA ASN A 20 -12.02 -10.29 4.60
C ASN A 20 -13.44 -10.03 4.08
N TYR A 21 -14.07 -8.95 4.52
CA TYR A 21 -15.39 -8.57 4.03
C TYR A 21 -15.32 -7.36 3.09
N THR A 22 -16.08 -7.44 1.99
CA THR A 22 -16.32 -6.30 1.09
C THR A 22 -17.75 -5.81 1.28
N SER A 23 -18.00 -4.52 1.00
CA SER A 23 -19.34 -3.92 1.09
C SER A 23 -20.35 -4.55 0.12
N GLY A 24 -19.85 -5.19 -0.94
CA GLY A 24 -20.67 -5.81 -1.99
C GLY A 24 -21.48 -4.78 -2.81
N THR A 25 -21.53 -4.96 -4.12
CA THR A 25 -22.31 -4.09 -5.03
C THR A 25 -23.82 -4.32 -4.90
N THR A 26 -24.25 -5.41 -4.27
CA THR A 26 -25.65 -5.80 -4.09
C THR A 26 -26.22 -5.48 -2.71
N GLY A 27 -25.49 -4.70 -1.89
CA GLY A 27 -25.93 -4.26 -0.57
C GLY A 27 -25.70 -5.25 0.58
N LYS A 28 -25.34 -6.51 0.30
CA LYS A 28 -24.96 -7.47 1.34
C LYS A 28 -23.44 -7.65 1.36
N PRO A 29 -22.80 -7.57 2.55
CA PRO A 29 -21.38 -7.85 2.67
C PRO A 29 -21.03 -9.26 2.15
N LYS A 30 -19.91 -9.37 1.42
CA LYS A 30 -19.41 -10.65 0.93
C LYS A 30 -18.09 -10.98 1.63
N GLY A 31 -17.97 -12.21 2.10
CA GLY A 31 -16.74 -12.73 2.68
C GLY A 31 -15.80 -13.23 1.58
N VAL A 32 -14.57 -12.75 1.60
CA VAL A 32 -13.49 -13.19 0.71
C VAL A 32 -12.50 -13.97 1.55
N VAL A 33 -12.37 -15.26 1.25
CA VAL A 33 -11.43 -16.15 1.95
C VAL A 33 -10.09 -16.17 1.25
N TYR A 34 -9.04 -15.85 2.00
CA TYR A 34 -7.67 -15.99 1.54
C TYR A 34 -7.12 -17.35 1.94
N HIS A 35 -6.28 -17.94 1.09
CA HIS A 35 -5.57 -19.18 1.35
C HIS A 35 -4.05 -18.94 1.36
N HIS A 36 -3.30 -19.85 1.95
CA HIS A 36 -1.84 -19.70 2.16
C HIS A 36 -1.09 -19.48 0.84
N ARG A 37 -1.39 -20.27 -0.19
CA ARG A 37 -0.78 -20.10 -1.53
C ARG A 37 -0.95 -18.68 -2.07
N GLY A 38 -2.17 -18.11 -2.03
CA GLY A 38 -2.45 -16.77 -2.53
C GLY A 38 -1.69 -15.69 -1.78
N ALA A 39 -1.67 -15.77 -0.45
CA ALA A 39 -0.93 -14.84 0.40
C ALA A 39 0.58 -14.89 0.15
N TYR A 40 1.12 -16.10 -0.02
CA TYR A 40 2.54 -16.29 -0.36
C TYR A 40 2.91 -15.69 -1.72
N LEU A 41 2.16 -16.04 -2.77
CA LEU A 41 2.41 -15.54 -4.12
C LEU A 41 2.25 -14.02 -4.20
N MET A 42 1.25 -13.46 -3.51
CA MET A 42 1.06 -12.01 -3.42
C MET A 42 2.24 -11.33 -2.71
N SER A 43 2.74 -11.92 -1.62
CA SER A 43 3.92 -11.40 -0.92
C SER A 43 5.15 -11.38 -1.82
N MET A 44 5.40 -12.45 -2.56
CA MET A 44 6.50 -12.52 -3.54
C MET A 44 6.34 -11.49 -4.66
N GLY A 45 5.11 -11.33 -5.17
CA GLY A 45 4.78 -10.30 -6.16
C GLY A 45 5.01 -8.88 -5.64
N THR A 46 4.66 -8.63 -4.37
CA THR A 46 4.90 -7.34 -3.72
C THR A 46 6.40 -7.05 -3.57
N VAL A 47 7.18 -8.04 -3.17
CA VAL A 47 8.65 -7.90 -3.08
C VAL A 47 9.24 -7.49 -4.42
N ALA A 48 8.89 -8.21 -5.49
CA ALA A 48 9.40 -7.93 -6.82
C ALA A 48 8.89 -6.60 -7.40
N GLY A 49 7.59 -6.34 -7.31
CA GLY A 49 6.96 -5.17 -7.92
C GLY A 49 7.23 -3.84 -7.19
N TRP A 50 7.46 -3.88 -5.89
CA TRP A 50 7.82 -2.71 -5.09
C TRP A 50 9.33 -2.61 -4.84
N GLU A 51 10.10 -3.52 -5.41
CA GLU A 51 11.57 -3.58 -5.26
C GLU A 51 12.00 -3.52 -3.79
N LEU A 52 11.34 -4.32 -2.96
CA LEU A 52 11.59 -4.33 -1.52
C LEU A 52 12.94 -4.96 -1.21
N PRO A 53 13.81 -4.27 -0.46
CA PRO A 53 15.05 -4.85 0.02
C PRO A 53 14.80 -5.84 1.17
N ASN A 54 15.80 -6.61 1.53
CA ASN A 54 15.78 -7.34 2.81
C ASN A 54 15.80 -6.37 3.99
N HIS A 55 15.10 -6.73 5.06
CA HIS A 55 15.02 -5.97 6.31
C HIS A 55 14.54 -4.51 6.13
N PRO A 56 13.48 -4.24 5.36
CA PRO A 56 12.97 -2.88 5.24
C PRO A 56 12.44 -2.38 6.59
N ARG A 57 12.37 -1.08 6.76
CA ARG A 57 11.76 -0.44 7.93
C ARG A 57 10.40 0.09 7.49
N TYR A 58 9.35 -0.59 7.90
CA TYR A 58 7.99 -0.35 7.43
C TYR A 58 7.13 0.33 8.49
N LEU A 59 6.46 1.43 8.12
CA LEU A 59 5.43 2.07 8.95
C LEU A 59 4.05 1.55 8.57
N TYR A 60 3.37 0.94 9.53
CA TYR A 60 2.02 0.41 9.34
C TYR A 60 0.99 1.52 9.54
N SER A 61 0.66 2.23 8.46
CA SER A 61 -0.37 3.28 8.38
C SER A 61 -1.68 2.79 7.76
N VAL A 62 -1.63 1.68 7.03
CA VAL A 62 -2.82 1.00 6.49
C VAL A 62 -3.51 0.20 7.59
N PRO A 63 -4.85 0.25 7.73
CA PRO A 63 -5.55 -0.60 8.68
C PRO A 63 -5.30 -2.09 8.41
N MET A 64 -4.85 -2.83 9.42
CA MET A 64 -4.50 -4.26 9.26
C MET A 64 -5.70 -5.14 8.92
N PHE A 65 -6.93 -4.69 9.22
CA PHE A 65 -8.15 -5.44 8.89
C PHE A 65 -8.60 -5.25 7.43
N HIS A 66 -8.08 -4.23 6.72
CA HIS A 66 -8.46 -3.96 5.34
C HIS A 66 -7.55 -4.75 4.39
N CYS A 67 -8.12 -5.74 3.71
CA CYS A 67 -7.40 -6.70 2.87
C CYS A 67 -6.12 -7.23 3.57
N ASN A 68 -6.25 -7.55 4.87
CA ASN A 68 -5.13 -7.90 5.76
C ASN A 68 -3.93 -6.96 5.61
N GLY A 69 -4.25 -5.65 5.71
CA GLY A 69 -3.25 -4.60 5.60
C GLY A 69 -2.51 -4.60 4.26
N TRP A 70 -3.23 -4.82 3.16
CA TRP A 70 -2.73 -4.92 1.78
C TRP A 70 -1.70 -6.05 1.58
N GLY A 71 -1.81 -7.13 2.36
CA GLY A 71 -0.89 -8.26 2.33
C GLY A 71 0.48 -7.97 2.96
N HIS A 72 0.71 -6.74 3.43
CA HIS A 72 2.02 -6.34 3.97
C HIS A 72 2.37 -7.04 5.28
N VAL A 73 1.40 -7.59 6.03
CA VAL A 73 1.68 -8.42 7.21
C VAL A 73 2.56 -9.62 6.85
N TRP A 74 2.25 -10.30 5.76
CA TRP A 74 3.01 -11.46 5.29
C TRP A 74 4.30 -11.05 4.59
N THR A 75 4.21 -10.02 3.72
CA THR A 75 5.38 -9.50 2.98
C THR A 75 6.48 -9.01 3.94
N MET A 76 6.11 -8.25 4.97
CA MET A 76 7.08 -7.73 5.93
C MET A 76 7.68 -8.84 6.81
N THR A 77 6.89 -9.88 7.13
CA THR A 77 7.39 -11.06 7.84
C THR A 77 8.38 -11.85 6.96
N LEU A 78 8.07 -12.05 5.68
CA LEU A 78 8.94 -12.72 4.71
C LEU A 78 10.32 -12.06 4.61
N LEU A 79 10.36 -10.73 4.69
CA LEU A 79 11.60 -9.93 4.59
C LEU A 79 12.29 -9.67 5.93
N ALA A 80 11.81 -10.25 7.03
CA ALA A 80 12.26 -9.95 8.39
C ALA A 80 12.35 -8.43 8.65
N ALA A 81 11.33 -7.69 8.24
CA ALA A 81 11.26 -6.24 8.33
C ALA A 81 11.17 -5.74 9.77
N THR A 82 11.66 -4.53 10.02
CA THR A 82 11.28 -3.79 11.23
C THR A 82 9.95 -3.11 10.98
N VAL A 83 8.93 -3.48 11.74
CA VAL A 83 7.57 -2.93 11.61
C VAL A 83 7.28 -1.95 12.75
N VAL A 84 6.89 -0.73 12.40
CA VAL A 84 6.43 0.29 13.33
C VAL A 84 4.92 0.48 13.13
N CYS A 85 4.14 0.34 14.19
CA CYS A 85 2.69 0.48 14.14
C CYS A 85 2.26 1.84 14.72
N MET A 86 1.21 2.42 14.12
CA MET A 86 0.55 3.61 14.66
C MET A 86 -0.92 3.31 14.97
N ARG A 87 -1.41 3.77 16.13
CA ARG A 87 -2.80 3.50 16.57
C ARG A 87 -3.82 4.42 15.93
N ALA A 88 -3.43 5.65 15.71
CA ALA A 88 -4.26 6.68 15.12
C ALA A 88 -3.43 7.47 14.12
N PHE A 89 -4.05 7.84 13.01
CA PHE A 89 -3.39 8.63 11.99
C PHE A 89 -3.45 10.12 12.34
N SER A 90 -2.31 10.79 12.28
CA SER A 90 -2.20 12.24 12.08
C SER A 90 -0.96 12.52 11.22
N PRO A 91 -0.96 13.59 10.39
CA PRO A 91 0.19 13.98 9.58
C PRO A 91 1.45 14.15 10.43
N LYS A 92 1.36 14.91 11.52
CA LYS A 92 2.46 15.14 12.46
C LYS A 92 3.06 13.82 12.98
N LEU A 93 2.22 12.92 13.48
CA LEU A 93 2.67 11.63 14.02
C LEU A 93 3.36 10.80 12.94
N LEU A 94 2.83 10.78 11.72
CA LEU A 94 3.43 10.05 10.61
C LEU A 94 4.82 10.60 10.31
N PHE A 95 4.97 11.92 10.12
CA PHE A 95 6.29 12.53 9.86
C PHE A 95 7.27 12.26 11.00
N ASP A 96 6.84 12.35 12.26
CA ASP A 96 7.68 12.06 13.43
C ASP A 96 8.15 10.61 13.47
N LEU A 97 7.27 9.65 13.14
CA LEU A 97 7.63 8.23 13.08
C LEU A 97 8.56 7.91 11.92
N LEU A 98 8.35 8.52 10.74
CA LEU A 98 9.24 8.36 9.58
C LEU A 98 10.68 8.76 9.92
N GLU A 99 10.85 9.87 10.63
CA GLU A 99 12.16 10.35 11.06
C GLU A 99 12.73 9.49 12.18
N LYS A 100 12.00 9.38 13.29
CA LYS A 100 12.44 8.69 14.51
C LYS A 100 12.91 7.25 14.26
N HIS A 101 12.20 6.54 13.40
CA HIS A 101 12.47 5.12 13.13
C HIS A 101 13.20 4.87 11.81
N ASN A 102 13.63 5.94 11.10
CA ASN A 102 14.26 5.84 9.78
C ASN A 102 13.46 4.94 8.82
N ILE A 103 12.14 5.16 8.77
CA ILE A 103 11.24 4.36 7.95
C ILE A 103 11.61 4.50 6.47
N THR A 104 11.64 3.39 5.76
CA THR A 104 11.95 3.33 4.33
C THR A 104 10.73 3.15 3.46
N HIS A 105 9.67 2.53 4.00
CA HIS A 105 8.46 2.19 3.25
C HIS A 105 7.21 2.38 4.10
N PHE A 106 6.12 2.85 3.50
CA PHE A 106 4.79 2.81 4.09
C PHE A 106 3.70 2.74 3.01
N GLY A 107 2.49 2.37 3.40
CA GLY A 107 1.31 2.42 2.54
C GLY A 107 0.38 3.54 2.95
N GLY A 108 -0.35 4.13 2.01
CA GLY A 108 -1.35 5.14 2.34
C GLY A 108 -2.41 5.28 1.26
N ALA A 109 -3.68 5.29 1.65
CA ALA A 109 -4.75 5.64 0.73
C ALA A 109 -4.59 7.09 0.23
N PRO A 110 -5.16 7.47 -0.92
CA PRO A 110 -5.04 8.83 -1.46
C PRO A 110 -5.46 9.92 -0.48
N VAL A 111 -6.44 9.64 0.39
CA VAL A 111 -6.84 10.57 1.46
C VAL A 111 -5.70 10.84 2.46
N VAL A 112 -4.88 9.84 2.77
CA VAL A 112 -3.71 9.98 3.63
C VAL A 112 -2.68 10.90 2.98
N LEU A 113 -2.36 10.66 1.69
CA LEU A 113 -1.43 11.50 0.94
C LEU A 113 -1.94 12.96 0.84
N ASN A 114 -3.24 13.13 0.64
CA ASN A 114 -3.86 14.46 0.62
C ASN A 114 -3.75 15.16 1.98
N MET A 115 -3.93 14.44 3.08
CA MET A 115 -3.77 15.00 4.42
C MET A 115 -2.31 15.41 4.69
N LEU A 116 -1.34 14.64 4.23
CA LEU A 116 0.09 14.98 4.34
C LEU A 116 0.41 16.24 3.51
N ALA A 117 -0.07 16.31 2.27
CA ALA A 117 0.16 17.45 1.38
C ALA A 117 -0.43 18.77 1.92
N ASN A 118 -1.52 18.70 2.67
CA ASN A 118 -2.22 19.85 3.25
C ASN A 118 -2.00 20.01 4.76
N ALA A 119 -1.06 19.28 5.34
CA ALA A 119 -0.71 19.46 6.75
C ALA A 119 -0.14 20.88 7.00
N PRO A 120 -0.29 21.44 8.20
CA PRO A 120 0.37 22.69 8.56
C PRO A 120 1.88 22.61 8.30
N PRO A 121 2.51 23.70 7.78
CA PRO A 121 3.94 23.68 7.45
C PRO A 121 4.84 23.25 8.61
N GLU A 122 4.47 23.59 9.83
CA GLU A 122 5.20 23.24 11.06
C GLU A 122 5.13 21.75 11.40
N GLU A 123 4.19 21.01 10.83
CA GLU A 123 4.06 19.55 11.00
C GLU A 123 4.75 18.77 9.89
N GLN A 124 5.02 19.44 8.75
CA GLN A 124 5.65 18.80 7.59
C GLN A 124 7.14 18.59 7.81
N LYS A 125 7.66 17.48 7.29
CA LYS A 125 9.10 17.22 7.22
C LYS A 125 9.50 16.84 5.81
N ARG A 126 10.70 17.28 5.43
CA ARG A 126 11.34 16.90 4.16
C ARG A 126 12.49 15.97 4.47
N PHE A 127 12.63 14.95 3.68
CA PHE A 127 13.67 13.94 3.84
C PHE A 127 14.62 14.02 2.64
N ASP A 128 15.92 13.98 2.91
CA ASP A 128 17.00 13.92 1.92
C ASP A 128 17.23 12.50 1.37
N ARG A 129 16.44 11.54 1.85
CA ARG A 129 16.42 10.15 1.40
C ARG A 129 15.07 9.82 0.75
N SER A 130 15.06 8.90 -0.19
CA SER A 130 13.82 8.39 -0.78
C SER A 130 13.07 7.49 0.22
N ILE A 131 11.79 7.81 0.47
CA ILE A 131 10.86 6.97 1.22
C ILE A 131 9.82 6.45 0.23
N LYS A 132 9.76 5.14 0.05
CA LYS A 132 8.83 4.52 -0.89
C LYS A 132 7.42 4.44 -0.30
N VAL A 133 6.44 4.90 -1.07
CA VAL A 133 5.03 4.97 -0.64
C VAL A 133 4.16 4.22 -1.63
N MET A 134 3.47 3.18 -1.17
CA MET A 134 2.45 2.52 -1.98
C MET A 134 1.09 3.15 -1.73
N THR A 135 0.38 3.54 -2.79
CA THR A 135 -1.00 4.04 -2.71
C THR A 135 -1.91 3.23 -3.61
N ALA A 136 -3.13 2.98 -3.14
CA ALA A 136 -4.15 2.21 -3.86
C ALA A 136 -5.53 2.86 -3.72
N GLY A 137 -6.43 2.49 -4.60
CA GLY A 137 -7.77 3.07 -4.72
C GLY A 137 -7.84 4.06 -5.89
N ALA A 138 -8.27 5.28 -5.66
CA ALA A 138 -8.28 6.30 -6.71
C ALA A 138 -6.86 6.85 -6.98
N PRO A 139 -6.54 7.26 -8.21
CA PRO A 139 -5.28 7.93 -8.51
C PRO A 139 -5.16 9.24 -7.71
N PRO A 140 -4.03 9.50 -7.03
CA PRO A 140 -3.83 10.77 -6.36
C PRO A 140 -3.72 11.91 -7.39
N PRO A 141 -4.24 13.12 -7.07
CA PRO A 141 -4.10 14.30 -7.93
C PRO A 141 -2.62 14.67 -8.15
N ALA A 142 -2.29 15.18 -9.34
CA ALA A 142 -0.92 15.59 -9.69
C ALA A 142 -0.29 16.57 -8.66
N LYS A 143 -1.10 17.51 -8.13
CA LYS A 143 -0.65 18.44 -7.08
C LYS A 143 -0.19 17.70 -5.81
N VAL A 144 -0.93 16.67 -5.40
CA VAL A 144 -0.59 15.85 -4.23
C VAL A 144 0.71 15.08 -4.49
N LEU A 145 0.86 14.51 -5.69
CA LEU A 145 2.11 13.83 -6.07
C LEU A 145 3.31 14.78 -6.05
N GLY A 146 3.17 16.01 -6.53
CA GLY A 146 4.21 17.03 -6.44
C GLY A 146 4.65 17.28 -5.00
N SER A 147 3.70 17.46 -4.08
CA SER A 147 4.01 17.62 -2.64
C SER A 147 4.70 16.39 -2.06
N MET A 148 4.28 15.18 -2.46
CA MET A 148 4.94 13.94 -2.01
C MET A 148 6.41 13.90 -2.45
N THR A 149 6.70 14.27 -3.70
CA THR A 149 8.07 14.36 -4.21
C THR A 149 8.90 15.38 -3.42
N GLU A 150 8.33 16.55 -3.08
CA GLU A 150 9.00 17.56 -2.26
C GLU A 150 9.33 17.07 -0.84
N PHE A 151 8.56 16.14 -0.30
CA PHE A 151 8.84 15.53 1.00
C PHE A 151 9.93 14.43 0.93
N GLY A 152 10.35 14.03 -0.29
CA GLY A 152 11.27 12.92 -0.51
C GLY A 152 10.56 11.58 -0.65
N PHE A 153 9.26 11.58 -0.97
CA PHE A 153 8.47 10.35 -1.14
C PHE A 153 8.45 9.93 -2.62
N ASP A 154 8.74 8.65 -2.84
CA ASP A 154 8.62 7.96 -4.12
C ASP A 154 7.30 7.17 -4.12
N VAL A 155 6.30 7.67 -4.83
CA VAL A 155 4.93 7.16 -4.79
C VAL A 155 4.68 6.18 -5.92
N LEU A 156 4.37 4.94 -5.56
CA LEU A 156 3.89 3.89 -6.45
C LEU A 156 2.37 3.77 -6.32
N HIS A 157 1.64 4.06 -7.40
CA HIS A 157 0.20 3.81 -7.45
C HIS A 157 -0.08 2.39 -7.93
N VAL A 158 -0.97 1.70 -7.23
CA VAL A 158 -1.34 0.32 -7.55
C VAL A 158 -2.86 0.17 -7.64
N TYR A 159 -3.30 -0.82 -8.41
CA TYR A 159 -4.70 -1.24 -8.46
C TYR A 159 -4.84 -2.68 -8.02
N GLY A 160 -5.83 -2.94 -7.19
CA GLY A 160 -6.21 -4.27 -6.72
C GLY A 160 -7.55 -4.24 -6.00
N LEU A 161 -8.02 -5.41 -5.67
CA LEU A 161 -9.30 -5.66 -4.97
C LEU A 161 -9.04 -6.58 -3.78
N THR A 162 -10.01 -6.68 -2.88
CA THR A 162 -9.99 -7.69 -1.82
C THR A 162 -9.92 -9.09 -2.43
N GLU A 163 -10.65 -9.32 -3.51
CA GLU A 163 -10.71 -10.60 -4.23
C GLU A 163 -9.40 -10.99 -4.94
N THR A 164 -8.48 -10.05 -5.09
CA THR A 164 -7.16 -10.30 -5.71
C THR A 164 -6.01 -10.36 -4.71
N TYR A 165 -6.29 -10.49 -3.41
CA TYR A 165 -5.31 -10.49 -2.30
C TYR A 165 -4.56 -9.17 -2.10
N GLY A 166 -4.69 -8.23 -3.01
CA GLY A 166 -3.99 -6.96 -3.03
C GLY A 166 -3.85 -6.43 -4.45
N HIS A 167 -2.73 -5.82 -4.75
CA HIS A 167 -2.52 -5.18 -6.04
C HIS A 167 -2.13 -6.19 -7.13
N ILE A 168 -2.70 -5.98 -8.33
CA ILE A 168 -2.43 -6.77 -9.53
C ILE A 168 -1.87 -5.93 -10.67
N LEU A 169 -1.99 -4.60 -10.56
CA LEU A 169 -1.41 -3.66 -11.51
C LEU A 169 -0.55 -2.64 -10.77
N LEU A 170 0.58 -2.30 -11.33
CA LEU A 170 1.51 -1.30 -10.86
C LEU A 170 1.58 -0.17 -11.89
N SER A 171 1.38 1.07 -11.44
CA SER A 171 1.61 2.27 -12.25
C SER A 171 2.97 2.84 -11.87
N ALA A 172 4.03 2.29 -12.46
CA ALA A 172 5.40 2.58 -12.09
C ALA A 172 5.88 3.99 -12.44
N CYS A 173 5.11 4.75 -13.23
CA CYS A 173 5.53 6.09 -13.67
C CYS A 173 4.33 7.04 -13.74
N LEU A 174 3.89 7.55 -12.59
CA LEU A 174 2.74 8.45 -12.51
C LEU A 174 2.94 9.78 -13.27
N LEU A 175 4.19 10.24 -13.45
CA LEU A 175 4.50 11.47 -14.16
C LEU A 175 4.62 11.29 -15.68
N TYR A 176 4.92 10.06 -16.15
CA TYR A 176 5.16 9.78 -17.56
C TYR A 176 4.09 8.92 -18.21
N THR A 177 3.27 8.21 -17.44
CA THR A 177 2.18 7.38 -17.96
C THR A 177 0.82 8.06 -17.96
N SER A 178 0.73 9.28 -17.47
CA SER A 178 -0.37 10.20 -17.71
C SER A 178 0.14 11.40 -18.52
N PRO A 179 -0.55 11.83 -19.57
CA PRO A 179 -1.96 11.55 -19.75
C PRO A 179 -2.18 10.29 -20.58
N SER A 180 -3.07 9.43 -20.13
CA SER A 180 -3.81 8.59 -21.06
C SER A 180 -4.43 9.50 -22.13
N PRO A 181 -4.48 9.08 -23.39
CA PRO A 181 -5.27 9.81 -24.40
C PRO A 181 -6.73 10.07 -23.96
N ARG A 182 -7.20 9.36 -22.94
CA ARG A 182 -8.52 9.57 -22.31
C ARG A 182 -8.57 10.76 -21.35
N ASP A 183 -7.43 11.23 -20.86
CA ASP A 183 -7.34 12.35 -19.92
C ASP A 183 -7.05 13.67 -20.65
N GLY A 184 -6.68 13.60 -21.93
CA GLY A 184 -6.51 14.76 -22.81
C GLY A 184 -7.78 15.10 -23.58
N LEU A 185 -8.01 16.37 -23.84
CA LEU A 185 -9.10 16.89 -24.68
C LEU A 185 -9.14 16.28 -26.10
N LEU A 186 -8.19 15.43 -26.46
CA LEU A 186 -8.02 14.83 -27.78
C LEU A 186 -8.62 13.43 -27.93
N SER A 187 -9.11 12.81 -26.85
CA SER A 187 -9.77 11.51 -26.94
C SER A 187 -11.25 11.58 -26.58
N ARG A 188 -11.98 12.46 -27.20
CA ARG A 188 -13.41 12.22 -27.32
C ARG A 188 -13.59 11.07 -28.30
N MET A 189 -13.91 9.87 -27.80
CA MET A 189 -14.49 8.86 -28.66
C MET A 189 -15.71 9.49 -29.36
N PRO A 190 -15.86 9.39 -30.69
CA PRO A 190 -17.11 9.75 -31.32
C PRO A 190 -18.20 8.96 -30.63
N SER A 191 -19.24 9.63 -30.13
CA SER A 191 -20.46 8.95 -29.74
C SER A 191 -20.95 8.23 -30.99
N SER A 192 -20.76 6.94 -31.07
CA SER A 192 -21.42 6.12 -32.07
C SER A 192 -22.91 6.27 -31.84
N ALA A 193 -23.56 6.86 -32.84
CA ALA A 193 -24.99 6.82 -32.99
C ALA A 193 -25.50 5.38 -32.97
#